data_bd23dde886f2b3e4ccd534ea033b0b3a
#
_entry.id   bd23dde886f2b3e4ccd534ea033b0b3a
#
_cell.length_a   1.000
_cell.length_b   1.000
_cell.length_c   1.000
_cell.angle_alpha   90.00
_cell.angle_beta   90.00
_cell.angle_gamma   90.00
#
_symmetry.space_group_name_H-M   'P 1'
#
loop_
_entity.id
_entity.type
_entity.pdbx_description
1 polymer ?
#
loop_
_entity_poly.entity_id
_entity_poly.type
_entity_poly.pdbx_seq_one_letter_code
_entity_poly.pdbx_strand_id
1 'polypeptide(L)'
;MTMTDPMTTVRQYIDGFNRGDSTAMAAAFADPGWILDGIAPHVWHGPTASQDWYRDMLVKAEHPGASDLALTLGEPRHVDVAGDSAYVVVPATMTFEVHGKQVTQSGAVFTVALRKLIDGWRIAAWAWAKGIAQPHACSELFTTKTTYSVRSRRKPTRLLAEYRYSEN
;
A
#
# COMPACT_ATOMS: atom_id res chain seq x y z
N MET A 1 7.77 -18.46 -26.88
CA MET A 1 8.30 -17.56 -25.86
C MET A 1 7.12 -17.03 -25.06
N THR A 2 6.95 -17.53 -23.86
CA THR A 2 5.93 -17.04 -22.93
C THR A 2 6.28 -15.59 -22.60
N MET A 3 5.48 -14.65 -23.09
CA MET A 3 5.57 -13.27 -22.63
C MET A 3 5.18 -13.29 -21.15
N THR A 4 6.15 -13.08 -20.27
CA THR A 4 5.89 -13.06 -18.83
C THR A 4 4.91 -11.92 -18.56
N ASP A 5 3.79 -12.24 -17.89
CA ASP A 5 2.77 -11.27 -17.52
C ASP A 5 3.38 -10.17 -16.62
N PRO A 6 3.23 -8.86 -16.93
CA PRO A 6 3.74 -7.78 -16.11
C PRO A 6 3.20 -7.82 -14.66
N MET A 7 2.01 -8.38 -14.44
CA MET A 7 1.46 -8.60 -13.11
C MET A 7 2.31 -9.55 -12.25
N THR A 8 3.09 -10.45 -12.86
CA THR A 8 4.02 -11.30 -12.11
C THR A 8 5.04 -10.45 -11.35
N THR A 9 5.62 -9.44 -12.00
CA THR A 9 6.58 -8.52 -11.36
C THR A 9 5.91 -7.68 -10.27
N VAL A 10 4.68 -7.21 -10.49
CA VAL A 10 3.92 -6.46 -9.49
C VAL A 10 3.67 -7.31 -8.25
N ARG A 11 3.23 -8.56 -8.43
CA ARG A 11 3.03 -9.51 -7.31
C ARG A 11 4.32 -9.81 -6.57
N GLN A 12 5.43 -10.03 -7.27
CA GLN A 12 6.75 -10.26 -6.65
C GLN A 12 7.18 -9.08 -5.77
N TYR A 13 6.93 -7.85 -6.22
CA TYR A 13 7.21 -6.64 -5.45
C TYR A 13 6.40 -6.59 -4.15
N ILE A 14 5.10 -6.86 -4.22
CA ILE A 14 4.22 -6.88 -3.04
C ILE A 14 4.56 -8.05 -2.11
N ASP A 15 4.91 -9.21 -2.64
CA ASP A 15 5.38 -10.34 -1.83
C ASP A 15 6.68 -10.00 -1.09
N GLY A 16 7.60 -9.27 -1.74
CA GLY A 16 8.79 -8.72 -1.09
C GLY A 16 8.44 -7.77 0.06
N PHE A 17 7.52 -6.85 -0.18
CA PHE A 17 7.01 -5.94 0.84
C PHE A 17 6.44 -6.69 2.05
N ASN A 18 5.55 -7.66 1.81
CA ASN A 18 4.90 -8.43 2.87
C ASN A 18 5.87 -9.29 3.70
N ARG A 19 7.01 -9.66 3.12
CA ARG A 19 8.09 -10.37 3.84
C ARG A 19 9.12 -9.45 4.47
N GLY A 20 9.03 -8.14 4.25
CA GLY A 20 10.07 -7.21 4.69
C GLY A 20 11.38 -7.34 3.92
N ASP A 21 11.34 -7.90 2.71
CA ASP A 21 12.50 -8.18 1.86
C ASP A 21 12.75 -7.03 0.88
N SER A 22 13.44 -6.00 1.35
CA SER A 22 13.77 -4.82 0.54
C SER A 22 14.68 -5.15 -0.66
N THR A 23 15.46 -6.23 -0.59
CA THR A 23 16.30 -6.69 -1.70
C THR A 23 15.45 -7.27 -2.83
N ALA A 24 14.47 -8.11 -2.50
CA ALA A 24 13.51 -8.63 -3.47
C ALA A 24 12.67 -7.52 -4.09
N MET A 25 12.26 -6.52 -3.29
CA MET A 25 11.56 -5.33 -3.80
C MET A 25 12.42 -4.56 -4.81
N ALA A 26 13.68 -4.29 -4.48
CA ALA A 26 14.60 -3.59 -5.36
C ALA A 26 14.88 -4.36 -6.66
N ALA A 27 14.97 -5.69 -6.61
CA ALA A 27 15.16 -6.54 -7.79
C ALA A 27 13.99 -6.47 -8.78
N ALA A 28 12.79 -6.11 -8.33
CA ALA A 28 11.63 -5.92 -9.19
C ALA A 28 11.61 -4.54 -9.89
N PHE A 29 12.50 -3.62 -9.48
CA PHE A 29 12.58 -2.27 -10.05
C PHE A 29 13.54 -2.16 -11.24
N ALA A 30 13.20 -1.24 -12.14
CA ALA A 30 14.12 -0.73 -13.15
C ALA A 30 15.01 0.36 -12.54
N ASP A 31 16.18 0.56 -13.14
CA ASP A 31 17.10 1.65 -12.81
C ASP A 31 17.13 2.66 -13.98
N PRO A 32 16.81 3.95 -13.75
CA PRO A 32 16.26 4.52 -12.52
C PRO A 32 14.77 4.21 -12.32
N GLY A 33 14.33 4.15 -11.06
CA GLY A 33 12.94 3.99 -10.68
C GLY A 33 12.31 5.28 -10.14
N TRP A 34 10.98 5.34 -10.16
CA TRP A 34 10.20 6.45 -9.60
C TRP A 34 9.10 5.92 -8.69
N ILE A 35 8.91 6.59 -7.56
CA ILE A 35 7.86 6.30 -6.60
C ILE A 35 7.15 7.59 -6.20
N LEU A 36 5.81 7.56 -6.23
CA LEU A 36 4.96 8.62 -5.73
C LEU A 36 4.06 8.06 -4.61
N ASP A 37 4.14 8.66 -3.42
CA ASP A 37 3.35 8.24 -2.26
C ASP A 37 2.88 9.44 -1.45
N GLY A 38 1.82 9.25 -0.68
CA GLY A 38 1.27 10.25 0.23
C GLY A 38 2.13 10.55 1.45
N ILE A 39 3.20 9.75 1.72
CA ILE A 39 4.16 10.08 2.77
C ILE A 39 5.22 11.07 2.25
N ALA A 40 5.70 11.97 3.12
CA ALA A 40 6.80 12.87 2.74
C ALA A 40 8.11 12.09 2.57
N PRO A 41 8.96 12.41 1.58
CA PRO A 41 8.95 13.59 0.70
C PRO A 41 8.05 13.47 -0.55
N HIS A 42 7.18 12.49 -0.64
CA HIS A 42 6.21 12.21 -1.69
C HIS A 42 6.79 11.65 -3.01
N VAL A 43 8.05 11.88 -3.29
CA VAL A 43 8.73 11.40 -4.49
C VAL A 43 10.08 10.84 -4.13
N TRP A 44 10.34 9.61 -4.59
CA TRP A 44 11.67 8.96 -4.58
C TRP A 44 12.04 8.64 -6.01
N HIS A 45 13.30 8.87 -6.35
CA HIS A 45 13.80 8.67 -7.70
C HIS A 45 15.25 8.20 -7.70
N GLY A 46 15.58 7.35 -8.65
CA GLY A 46 16.94 6.88 -8.87
C GLY A 46 17.12 5.39 -8.67
N PRO A 47 18.36 4.91 -8.61
CA PRO A 47 18.67 3.48 -8.52
C PRO A 47 18.25 2.85 -7.19
N THR A 48 18.11 3.64 -6.14
CA THR A 48 17.74 3.19 -4.78
C THR A 48 16.32 3.57 -4.36
N ALA A 49 15.50 4.08 -5.31
CA ALA A 49 14.16 4.61 -5.01
C ALA A 49 13.31 3.66 -4.16
N SER A 50 13.31 2.36 -4.45
CA SER A 50 12.53 1.37 -3.71
C SER A 50 13.02 1.19 -2.27
N GLN A 51 14.34 1.10 -2.06
CA GLN A 51 14.91 0.94 -0.72
C GLN A 51 14.75 2.21 0.12
N ASP A 52 14.93 3.39 -0.49
CA ASP A 52 14.80 4.67 0.20
C ASP A 52 13.34 4.90 0.63
N TRP A 53 12.38 4.65 -0.27
CA TRP A 53 10.97 4.70 0.08
C TRP A 53 10.61 3.72 1.22
N TYR A 54 11.08 2.47 1.13
CA TYR A 54 10.78 1.44 2.13
C TYR A 54 11.31 1.82 3.51
N ARG A 55 12.54 2.33 3.59
CA ARG A 55 13.14 2.84 4.83
C ARG A 55 12.30 3.98 5.42
N ASP A 56 11.96 4.98 4.59
CA ASP A 56 11.21 6.16 5.03
C ASP A 56 9.79 5.78 5.46
N MET A 57 9.17 4.83 4.78
CA MET A 57 7.87 4.27 5.15
C MET A 57 7.90 3.58 6.50
N LEU A 58 8.93 2.78 6.79
CA LEU A 58 9.09 2.12 8.10
C LEU A 58 9.26 3.14 9.23
N VAL A 59 10.12 4.14 9.06
CA VAL A 59 10.29 5.23 10.04
C VAL A 59 8.97 5.94 10.30
N LYS A 60 8.18 6.16 9.25
CA LYS A 60 6.87 6.81 9.37
C LYS A 60 5.84 5.92 10.06
N ALA A 61 5.89 4.62 9.85
CA ALA A 61 5.02 3.65 10.52
C ALA A 61 5.33 3.52 12.03
N GLU A 62 6.59 3.61 12.42
CA GLU A 62 7.01 3.56 13.83
C GLU A 62 6.43 4.71 14.67
N HIS A 63 6.27 5.89 14.07
CA HIS A 63 5.80 7.07 14.81
C HIS A 63 4.40 6.90 15.43
N PRO A 64 3.37 6.38 14.73
CA PRO A 64 2.10 6.01 15.34
C PRO A 64 2.10 4.63 16.00
N GLY A 65 3.23 3.91 16.04
CA GLY A 65 3.32 2.55 16.57
C GLY A 65 2.63 1.51 15.70
N ALA A 66 2.70 1.68 14.38
CA ALA A 66 2.16 0.69 13.44
C ALA A 66 3.12 -0.47 13.25
N SER A 67 2.59 -1.70 13.26
CA SER A 67 3.29 -2.95 13.01
C SER A 67 2.49 -3.87 12.09
N ASP A 68 3.08 -4.99 11.70
CA ASP A 68 2.42 -6.05 10.93
C ASP A 68 1.75 -5.54 9.65
N LEU A 69 2.45 -4.66 8.93
CA LEU A 69 1.98 -4.13 7.66
C LEU A 69 1.92 -5.23 6.61
N ALA A 70 0.74 -5.43 6.03
CA ALA A 70 0.53 -6.37 4.94
C ALA A 70 -0.34 -5.77 3.85
N LEU A 71 0.02 -6.03 2.60
CA LEU A 71 -0.65 -5.56 1.40
C LEU A 71 -1.29 -6.73 0.66
N THR A 72 -2.56 -6.58 0.30
CA THR A 72 -3.28 -7.54 -0.54
C THR A 72 -3.74 -6.83 -1.80
N LEU A 73 -3.40 -7.38 -2.97
CA LEU A 73 -3.88 -6.91 -4.27
C LEU A 73 -5.23 -7.56 -4.60
N GLY A 74 -6.15 -6.77 -5.13
CA GLY A 74 -7.37 -7.25 -5.75
C GLY A 74 -7.18 -7.62 -7.22
N GLU A 75 -8.28 -7.85 -7.92
CA GLU A 75 -8.24 -8.08 -9.37
C GLU A 75 -7.83 -6.79 -10.09
N PRO A 76 -6.86 -6.86 -11.03
CA PRO A 76 -6.45 -5.70 -11.81
C PRO A 76 -7.61 -5.07 -12.57
N ARG A 77 -7.74 -3.76 -12.50
CA ARG A 77 -8.71 -3.00 -13.31
C ARG A 77 -8.22 -2.79 -14.73
N HIS A 78 -6.90 -2.63 -14.88
CA HIS A 78 -6.23 -2.47 -16.18
C HIS A 78 -4.89 -3.19 -16.16
N VAL A 79 -4.60 -3.89 -17.26
CA VAL A 79 -3.27 -4.41 -17.58
C VAL A 79 -3.09 -4.17 -19.08
N ASP A 80 -2.47 -3.06 -19.44
CA ASP A 80 -2.23 -2.66 -20.81
C ASP A 80 -0.76 -2.83 -21.15
N VAL A 81 -0.48 -3.50 -22.28
CA VAL A 81 0.88 -3.74 -22.77
C VAL A 81 1.04 -3.12 -24.16
N ALA A 82 2.04 -2.26 -24.31
CA ALA A 82 2.40 -1.60 -25.56
C ALA A 82 3.91 -1.78 -25.81
N GLY A 83 4.28 -2.79 -26.62
CA GLY A 83 5.68 -3.12 -26.87
C GLY A 83 6.43 -3.49 -25.59
N ASP A 84 7.45 -2.71 -25.25
CA ASP A 84 8.27 -2.92 -24.06
C ASP A 84 7.79 -2.11 -22.85
N SER A 85 6.58 -1.58 -22.87
CA SER A 85 5.98 -0.84 -21.78
C SER A 85 4.67 -1.47 -21.35
N ALA A 86 4.37 -1.43 -20.05
CA ALA A 86 3.08 -1.86 -19.51
C ALA A 86 2.56 -0.86 -18.49
N TYR A 87 1.25 -0.77 -18.40
CA TYR A 87 0.52 0.04 -17.43
C TYR A 87 -0.47 -0.84 -16.68
N VAL A 88 -0.38 -0.82 -15.35
CA VAL A 88 -1.20 -1.66 -14.47
C VAL A 88 -1.91 -0.79 -13.44
N VAL A 89 -3.20 -1.01 -13.27
CA VAL A 89 -4.00 -0.40 -12.19
C VAL A 89 -4.66 -1.52 -11.41
N VAL A 90 -4.32 -1.62 -10.13
CA VAL A 90 -4.82 -2.69 -9.26
C VAL A 90 -5.33 -2.13 -7.93
N PRO A 91 -6.55 -2.49 -7.50
CA PRO A 91 -7.03 -2.17 -6.17
C PRO A 91 -6.16 -2.86 -5.12
N ALA A 92 -5.97 -2.18 -3.99
CA ALA A 92 -5.19 -2.74 -2.90
C ALA A 92 -5.85 -2.49 -1.55
N THR A 93 -5.57 -3.37 -0.61
CA THR A 93 -5.96 -3.24 0.79
C THR A 93 -4.72 -3.40 1.64
N MET A 94 -4.49 -2.48 2.56
CA MET A 94 -3.41 -2.58 3.54
C MET A 94 -4.00 -2.91 4.90
N THR A 95 -3.41 -3.86 5.59
CA THR A 95 -3.72 -4.17 7.00
C THR A 95 -2.48 -3.90 7.84
N PHE A 96 -2.68 -3.43 9.05
CA PHE A 96 -1.61 -3.18 10.01
C PHE A 96 -2.19 -3.14 11.43
N GLU A 97 -1.34 -3.21 12.44
CA GLU A 97 -1.72 -3.09 13.84
C GLU A 97 -1.25 -1.75 14.41
N VAL A 98 -2.07 -1.10 15.21
CA VAL A 98 -1.72 0.11 15.98
C VAL A 98 -2.17 -0.08 17.42
N HIS A 99 -1.24 -0.07 18.36
CA HIS A 99 -1.51 -0.26 19.80
C HIS A 99 -2.35 -1.52 20.09
N GLY A 100 -2.04 -2.66 19.45
CA GLY A 100 -2.73 -3.92 19.61
C GLY A 100 -4.11 -3.98 18.93
N LYS A 101 -4.45 -2.99 18.09
CA LYS A 101 -5.71 -2.95 17.34
C LYS A 101 -5.45 -3.07 15.85
N GLN A 102 -6.10 -4.03 15.23
CA GLN A 102 -6.00 -4.20 13.78
C GLN A 102 -6.75 -3.09 13.04
N VAL A 103 -6.12 -2.56 12.01
CA VAL A 103 -6.66 -1.52 11.13
C VAL A 103 -6.62 -2.04 9.70
N THR A 104 -7.69 -1.81 8.97
CA THR A 104 -7.74 -2.08 7.51
C THR A 104 -7.89 -0.75 6.77
N GLN A 105 -7.00 -0.51 5.83
CA GLN A 105 -7.11 0.57 4.86
C GLN A 105 -7.57 -0.01 3.53
N SER A 106 -8.83 0.23 3.17
CA SER A 106 -9.46 -0.26 1.95
C SER A 106 -9.64 0.86 0.92
N GLY A 107 -9.86 0.48 -0.34
CA GLY A 107 -10.09 1.42 -1.43
C GLY A 107 -8.81 2.12 -1.93
N ALA A 108 -7.65 1.65 -1.54
CA ALA A 108 -6.39 2.10 -2.12
C ALA A 108 -6.25 1.61 -3.57
N VAL A 109 -5.48 2.33 -4.36
CA VAL A 109 -5.17 1.96 -5.74
C VAL A 109 -3.66 2.01 -5.95
N PHE A 110 -3.12 0.92 -6.46
CA PHE A 110 -1.73 0.80 -6.86
C PHE A 110 -1.64 0.91 -8.37
N THR A 111 -1.02 1.98 -8.86
CA THR A 111 -0.82 2.26 -10.28
C THR A 111 0.65 2.07 -10.60
N VAL A 112 0.97 1.22 -11.58
CA VAL A 112 2.33 0.79 -11.87
C VAL A 112 2.62 0.93 -13.36
N ALA A 113 3.72 1.58 -13.70
CA ALA A 113 4.31 1.57 -15.03
C ALA A 113 5.49 0.59 -15.04
N LEU A 114 5.55 -0.30 -16.02
CA LEU A 114 6.62 -1.27 -16.15
C LEU A 114 7.34 -1.09 -17.49
N ARG A 115 8.61 -1.50 -17.49
CA ARG A 115 9.46 -1.59 -18.68
C ARG A 115 9.95 -3.04 -18.82
N LYS A 116 9.92 -3.53 -20.04
CA LYS A 116 10.46 -4.84 -20.36
C LYS A 116 11.96 -4.71 -20.66
N LEU A 117 12.76 -5.40 -19.89
CA LEU A 117 14.20 -5.55 -20.08
C LEU A 117 14.50 -6.94 -20.67
N ILE A 118 15.75 -7.22 -20.95
CA ILE A 118 16.16 -8.51 -21.53
C ILE A 118 15.82 -9.72 -20.66
N ASP A 119 15.78 -9.52 -19.35
CA ASP A 119 15.51 -10.53 -18.33
C ASP A 119 14.07 -10.49 -17.78
N GLY A 120 13.18 -9.67 -18.37
CA GLY A 120 11.76 -9.58 -18.03
C GLY A 120 11.28 -8.19 -17.66
N TRP A 121 10.07 -8.13 -17.13
CA TRP A 121 9.45 -6.88 -16.71
C TRP A 121 10.09 -6.34 -15.44
N ARG A 122 10.23 -5.01 -15.37
CA ARG A 122 10.68 -4.28 -14.18
C ARG A 122 9.77 -3.07 -13.96
N ILE A 123 9.50 -2.75 -12.72
CA ILE A 123 8.74 -1.56 -12.33
C ILE A 123 9.58 -0.33 -12.61
N ALA A 124 9.16 0.50 -13.55
CA ALA A 124 9.79 1.78 -13.85
C ALA A 124 9.29 2.90 -12.93
N ALA A 125 8.01 2.84 -12.58
CA ALA A 125 7.40 3.78 -11.65
C ALA A 125 6.14 3.17 -11.00
N TRP A 126 5.82 3.63 -9.79
CA TRP A 126 4.50 3.41 -9.23
C TRP A 126 3.99 4.62 -8.45
N ALA A 127 2.67 4.68 -8.32
CA ALA A 127 1.97 5.65 -7.49
C ALA A 127 0.95 4.94 -6.59
N TRP A 128 0.89 5.38 -5.35
CA TRP A 128 -0.08 4.89 -4.37
C TRP A 128 -1.18 5.93 -4.14
N ALA A 129 -2.42 5.59 -4.51
CA ALA A 129 -3.59 6.35 -4.11
C ALA A 129 -4.11 5.77 -2.79
N LYS A 130 -4.02 6.56 -1.73
CA LYS A 130 -4.34 6.14 -0.36
C LYS A 130 -5.81 5.77 -0.22
N GLY A 131 -6.09 4.67 0.47
CA GLY A 131 -7.43 4.26 0.85
C GLY A 131 -7.91 4.90 2.18
N ILE A 132 -9.04 4.41 2.67
CA ILE A 132 -9.65 4.85 3.92
C ILE A 132 -9.33 3.83 5.01
N ALA A 133 -8.68 4.28 6.08
CA ALA A 133 -8.38 3.45 7.24
C ALA A 133 -9.60 3.30 8.15
N GLN A 134 -9.90 2.06 8.55
CA GLN A 134 -10.97 1.72 9.48
C GLN A 134 -10.44 0.75 10.54
N PRO A 135 -10.64 1.04 11.84
CA PRO A 135 -10.33 0.08 12.88
C PRO A 135 -11.32 -1.08 12.80
N HIS A 136 -10.82 -2.31 13.01
CA HIS A 136 -11.71 -3.45 13.20
C HIS A 136 -12.47 -3.25 14.51
N ALA A 137 -13.81 -3.21 14.44
CA ALA A 137 -14.62 -3.29 15.64
C ALA A 137 -14.42 -4.68 16.26
N CYS A 138 -14.04 -4.75 17.54
CA CYS A 138 -14.15 -5.97 18.31
C CYS A 138 -15.62 -6.41 18.25
N SER A 139 -15.88 -7.57 17.66
CA SER A 139 -17.17 -8.24 17.77
C SER A 139 -17.33 -8.72 19.21
N GLU A 140 -17.67 -7.83 20.12
CA GLU A 140 -18.27 -8.27 21.38
C GLU A 140 -19.68 -8.73 21.07
N LEU A 141 -19.84 -10.04 21.03
CA LEU A 141 -21.12 -10.71 21.15
C LEU A 141 -21.78 -10.32 22.50
N PHE A 142 -22.51 -9.22 22.51
CA PHE A 142 -23.52 -8.97 23.53
C PHE A 142 -24.88 -8.88 22.86
N THR A 143 -25.54 -10.05 22.87
CA THR A 143 -26.99 -10.14 22.76
C THR A 143 -27.61 -9.50 23.99
N THR A 144 -28.04 -8.26 23.91
CA THR A 144 -29.12 -7.76 24.74
C THR A 144 -29.89 -6.68 24.00
N LYS A 145 -31.11 -7.04 23.60
CA LYS A 145 -32.13 -6.10 23.21
C LYS A 145 -32.36 -5.12 24.36
N THR A 146 -32.05 -3.87 24.18
CA THR A 146 -32.72 -2.78 24.90
C THR A 146 -32.77 -1.56 23.98
N THR A 147 -33.98 -1.25 23.58
CA THR A 147 -34.35 -0.07 22.82
C THR A 147 -34.16 1.15 23.70
N TYR A 148 -33.22 2.01 23.40
CA TYR A 148 -33.24 3.40 23.84
C TYR A 148 -32.69 4.30 22.76
N SER A 149 -33.57 5.14 22.25
CA SER A 149 -33.27 6.30 21.40
C SER A 149 -32.49 7.32 22.21
N VAL A 150 -31.23 7.52 21.94
CA VAL A 150 -30.50 8.72 22.38
C VAL A 150 -29.61 9.19 21.22
N ARG A 151 -29.95 10.35 20.69
CA ARG A 151 -29.06 11.12 19.81
C ARG A 151 -27.80 11.45 20.60
N SER A 152 -26.70 10.77 20.30
CA SER A 152 -25.38 11.16 20.78
C SER A 152 -24.51 11.52 19.58
N ARG A 153 -24.21 12.79 19.48
CA ARG A 153 -23.10 13.29 18.64
C ARG A 153 -21.80 12.78 19.26
N ARG A 154 -21.30 11.64 18.83
CA ARG A 154 -19.96 11.21 19.20
C ARG A 154 -18.96 11.89 18.28
N LYS A 155 -18.05 12.67 18.89
CA LYS A 155 -16.84 13.17 18.24
C LYS A 155 -16.02 11.98 17.76
N PRO A 156 -15.34 12.04 16.58
CA PRO A 156 -14.46 10.98 16.13
C PRO A 156 -13.37 10.77 17.17
N THR A 157 -13.13 9.52 17.50
CA THR A 157 -12.11 9.12 18.46
C THR A 157 -10.73 9.62 17.99
N ARG A 158 -9.97 10.23 18.88
CA ARG A 158 -8.66 10.87 18.64
C ARG A 158 -7.67 10.01 17.86
N LEU A 159 -7.82 8.69 17.91
CA LEU A 159 -6.99 7.71 17.19
C LEU A 159 -7.04 7.82 15.66
N LEU A 160 -8.18 8.25 15.09
CA LEU A 160 -8.30 8.44 13.63
C LEU A 160 -7.82 9.81 13.19
N ALA A 161 -7.73 10.79 14.10
CA ALA A 161 -7.24 12.13 13.79
C ALA A 161 -5.71 12.17 13.63
N GLU A 162 -4.97 11.30 14.31
CA GLU A 162 -3.51 11.21 14.18
C GLU A 162 -3.07 10.54 12.88
N TYR A 163 -3.97 9.78 12.22
CA TYR A 163 -3.73 9.18 10.89
C TYR A 163 -4.10 10.11 9.73
N ARG A 164 -4.71 11.26 10.01
CA ARG A 164 -4.77 12.34 9.04
C ARG A 164 -3.42 13.04 9.05
N TYR A 165 -2.63 12.80 8.03
CA TYR A 165 -1.45 13.59 7.74
C TYR A 165 -1.81 15.08 7.89
N SER A 166 -1.00 15.81 8.68
CA SER A 166 -1.08 17.26 8.70
C SER A 166 -0.83 17.78 7.28
N GLU A 167 -1.88 18.21 6.65
CA GLU A 167 -1.79 19.15 5.54
C GLU A 167 -1.31 20.46 6.15
N ASN A 168 -0.02 20.75 5.98
CA ASN A 168 0.58 22.08 5.89
C ASN A 168 1.94 21.95 5.23
#